data_1535c0a5b02171d226655f7735967d85
#
_entry.id   1535c0a5b02171d226655f7735967d85
#
_cell.length_a   1.000
_cell.length_b   1.000
_cell.length_c   1.000
_cell.angle_alpha   90.00
_cell.angle_beta   90.00
_cell.angle_gamma   90.00
#
_symmetry.space_group_name_H-M   'P 1'
#
loop_
_entity.id
_entity.type
_entity.pdbx_description
1 polymer ?
#
loop_
_entity_poly.entity_id
_entity_poly.type
_entity_poly.pdbx_seq_one_letter_code
_entity_poly.pdbx_strand_id
1 'polypeptide(L)'
;YGEGKREKVQPFLVQKKKVEILGVYSPVGRTMKTTFALTLGQLLAKKKAVLYLNLEEYSGFEYLLEQTYEQTMGDLLYYLRQKTSDWIVRMNGMVQTMNNLDFLPPVFTPGDIQSTTLEEWMCLLQGIVDYSNYETIILDFGDGVSELYRLLGQCNRIYMPVRNDPISQAKLKQFENILKIWNQGAVLDKIVKLKLPYHRTIHKGVNCLDDLVWSELGDFVRELIRKEEGKEEAGWKETSSLISDRNL
;
A
#
# COMPACT_ATOMS: atom_id res chain seq x y z
N TYR A 1 -52.35 18.49 -28.85
CA TYR A 1 -51.06 17.82 -29.06
C TYR A 1 -50.04 18.53 -28.17
N GLY A 2 -49.70 17.90 -27.05
CA GLY A 2 -48.72 18.42 -26.11
C GLY A 2 -47.35 17.85 -26.43
N GLU A 3 -46.41 18.74 -26.72
CA GLU A 3 -44.99 18.38 -26.85
C GLU A 3 -44.39 18.14 -25.46
N GLY A 4 -44.12 16.89 -25.15
CA GLY A 4 -43.38 16.51 -23.94
C GLY A 4 -41.91 16.95 -24.04
N LYS A 5 -41.51 17.91 -23.22
CA LYS A 5 -40.12 18.25 -23.01
C LYS A 5 -39.38 17.02 -22.47
N ARG A 6 -38.51 16.41 -23.27
CA ARG A 6 -37.52 15.44 -22.78
C ARG A 6 -36.49 16.16 -21.92
N GLU A 7 -36.55 15.95 -20.62
CA GLU A 7 -35.47 16.31 -19.73
C GLU A 7 -34.17 15.61 -20.16
N LYS A 8 -33.18 16.40 -20.50
CA LYS A 8 -31.81 15.90 -20.74
C LYS A 8 -31.26 15.44 -19.39
N VAL A 9 -31.22 14.13 -19.19
CA VAL A 9 -30.45 13.52 -18.10
C VAL A 9 -28.99 13.91 -18.32
N GLN A 10 -28.46 14.78 -17.49
CA GLN A 10 -27.03 15.08 -17.49
C GLN A 10 -26.31 13.81 -17.03
N PRO A 11 -25.28 13.34 -17.76
CA PRO A 11 -24.48 12.21 -17.29
C PRO A 11 -23.80 12.63 -15.99
N PHE A 12 -24.03 11.89 -14.92
CA PHE A 12 -23.26 12.00 -13.69
C PHE A 12 -21.78 11.76 -14.05
N LEU A 13 -20.98 12.81 -14.03
CA LEU A 13 -19.53 12.69 -14.08
C LEU A 13 -19.11 12.03 -12.76
N VAL A 14 -18.97 10.71 -12.79
CA VAL A 14 -18.28 10.00 -11.70
C VAL A 14 -16.84 10.51 -11.70
N GLN A 15 -16.53 11.39 -10.76
CA GLN A 15 -15.15 11.80 -10.55
C GLN A 15 -14.36 10.53 -10.21
N LYS A 16 -13.38 10.20 -11.07
CA LYS A 16 -12.50 9.04 -10.85
C LYS A 16 -11.80 9.27 -9.52
N LYS A 17 -12.10 8.43 -8.52
CA LYS A 17 -11.53 8.53 -7.18
C LYS A 17 -10.02 8.37 -7.28
N LYS A 18 -9.25 9.31 -6.73
CA LYS A 18 -7.79 9.21 -6.72
C LYS A 18 -7.39 8.22 -5.64
N VAL A 19 -6.98 7.02 -6.04
CA VAL A 19 -6.47 5.99 -5.14
C VAL A 19 -5.01 6.29 -4.82
N GLU A 20 -4.65 6.30 -3.55
CA GLU A 20 -3.27 6.47 -3.08
C GLU A 20 -2.60 5.10 -2.91
N ILE A 21 -1.44 4.88 -3.53
CA ILE A 21 -0.64 3.66 -3.39
C ILE A 21 0.55 3.98 -2.50
N LEU A 22 0.60 3.35 -1.33
CA LEU A 22 1.67 3.49 -0.34
C LEU A 22 2.54 2.23 -0.34
N GLY A 23 3.83 2.40 -0.61
CA GLY A 23 4.80 1.33 -0.49
C GLY A 23 5.46 1.30 0.89
N VAL A 24 5.71 0.12 1.42
CA VAL A 24 6.57 -0.08 2.59
C VAL A 24 7.70 -1.00 2.17
N TYR A 25 8.92 -0.48 2.19
CA TYR A 25 10.11 -1.23 1.77
C TYR A 25 11.35 -0.79 2.53
N SER A 26 12.28 -1.70 2.76
CA SER A 26 13.63 -1.39 3.24
C SER A 26 14.62 -2.44 2.74
N PRO A 27 15.78 -2.05 2.20
CA PRO A 27 16.84 -2.99 1.84
C PRO A 27 17.56 -3.54 3.09
N VAL A 28 17.12 -3.13 4.27
CA VAL A 28 17.65 -3.57 5.57
C VAL A 28 16.65 -4.52 6.21
N GLY A 29 17.07 -5.73 6.51
CA GLY A 29 16.23 -6.71 7.22
C GLY A 29 15.93 -6.30 8.67
N ARG A 30 14.85 -6.84 9.23
CA ARG A 30 14.44 -6.65 10.64
C ARG A 30 14.21 -5.18 11.03
N THR A 31 13.66 -4.41 10.13
CA THR A 31 13.30 -2.99 10.34
C THR A 31 11.84 -2.79 10.73
N MET A 32 11.11 -3.86 11.04
CA MET A 32 9.67 -3.85 11.36
C MET A 32 8.79 -3.31 10.21
N LYS A 33 9.13 -3.61 8.96
CA LYS A 33 8.34 -3.20 7.77
C LYS A 33 6.87 -3.58 7.91
N THR A 34 6.60 -4.88 8.01
CA THR A 34 5.26 -5.46 8.10
C THR A 34 4.49 -4.95 9.32
N THR A 35 5.16 -4.86 10.47
CA THR A 35 4.55 -4.30 11.69
C THR A 35 4.12 -2.85 11.48
N PHE A 36 4.96 -2.04 10.83
CA PHE A 36 4.64 -0.66 10.48
C PHE A 36 3.51 -0.59 9.46
N ALA A 37 3.56 -1.40 8.39
CA ALA A 37 2.54 -1.43 7.34
C ALA A 37 1.16 -1.78 7.89
N LEU A 38 1.08 -2.78 8.76
CA LEU A 38 -0.16 -3.20 9.42
C LEU A 38 -0.67 -2.13 10.40
N THR A 39 0.20 -1.49 11.16
CA THR A 39 -0.19 -0.38 12.06
C THR A 39 -0.72 0.81 11.25
N LEU A 40 -0.03 1.19 10.17
CA LEU A 40 -0.45 2.26 9.27
C LEU A 40 -1.82 1.94 8.65
N GLY A 41 -1.99 0.73 8.12
CA GLY A 41 -3.22 0.26 7.52
C GLY A 41 -4.41 0.33 8.48
N GLN A 42 -4.28 -0.22 9.68
CA GLN A 42 -5.34 -0.20 10.70
C GLN A 42 -5.71 1.23 11.14
N LEU A 43 -4.74 2.14 11.23
CA LEU A 43 -5.00 3.52 11.60
C LEU A 43 -5.69 4.31 10.48
N LEU A 44 -5.29 4.11 9.23
CA LEU A 44 -5.93 4.72 8.07
C LEU A 44 -7.34 4.14 7.84
N ALA A 45 -7.52 2.84 8.05
CA ALA A 45 -8.81 2.15 7.87
C ALA A 45 -9.92 2.65 8.82
N LYS A 46 -9.58 3.41 9.86
CA LYS A 46 -10.57 4.10 10.71
C LYS A 46 -11.30 5.25 10.00
N LYS A 47 -10.73 5.77 8.90
CA LYS A 47 -11.25 6.97 8.21
C LYS A 47 -11.60 6.73 6.76
N LYS A 48 -10.98 5.76 6.09
CA LYS A 48 -11.10 5.50 4.64
C LYS A 48 -11.00 4.01 4.32
N ALA A 49 -11.43 3.60 3.15
CA ALA A 49 -11.29 2.21 2.70
C ALA A 49 -9.83 1.92 2.32
N VAL A 50 -9.20 0.96 2.99
CA VAL A 50 -7.80 0.59 2.83
C VAL A 50 -7.67 -0.88 2.51
N LEU A 51 -6.91 -1.20 1.46
CA LEU A 51 -6.52 -2.57 1.13
C LEU A 51 -5.01 -2.74 1.40
N TYR A 52 -4.67 -3.77 2.16
CA TYR A 52 -3.30 -4.17 2.41
C TYR A 52 -2.95 -5.41 1.59
N LEU A 53 -1.81 -5.35 0.89
CA LEU A 53 -1.23 -6.45 0.12
C LEU A 53 0.17 -6.75 0.67
N ASN A 54 0.35 -7.98 1.17
CA ASN A 54 1.67 -8.46 1.59
C ASN A 54 2.36 -9.12 0.40
N LEU A 55 3.49 -8.58 -0.01
CA LEU A 55 4.32 -9.06 -1.13
C LEU A 55 5.63 -9.68 -0.63
N GLU A 56 5.68 -10.15 0.61
CA GLU A 56 6.81 -10.91 1.14
C GLU A 56 6.70 -12.39 0.76
N GLU A 57 7.82 -13.05 0.53
CA GLU A 57 7.89 -14.48 0.20
C GLU A 57 7.40 -15.38 1.35
N TYR A 58 7.55 -14.90 2.59
CA TYR A 58 7.12 -15.59 3.80
C TYR A 58 6.36 -14.62 4.71
N SER A 59 5.05 -14.49 4.50
CA SER A 59 4.21 -13.57 5.27
C SER A 59 3.97 -14.02 6.72
N GLY A 60 3.85 -15.32 6.94
CA GLY A 60 3.50 -15.90 8.23
C GLY A 60 2.07 -15.62 8.72
N PHE A 61 1.17 -15.08 7.87
CA PHE A 61 -0.16 -14.61 8.28
C PHE A 61 -1.06 -15.71 8.85
N GLU A 62 -1.04 -16.91 8.28
CA GLU A 62 -1.84 -18.02 8.79
C GLU A 62 -1.50 -18.35 10.25
N TYR A 63 -0.20 -18.28 10.60
CA TYR A 63 0.26 -18.52 11.97
C TYR A 63 0.08 -17.30 12.86
N LEU A 64 0.20 -16.10 12.31
CA LEU A 64 0.03 -14.85 13.06
C LEU A 64 -1.43 -14.60 13.44
N LEU A 65 -2.37 -14.94 12.55
CA LEU A 65 -3.81 -14.73 12.73
C LEU A 65 -4.53 -16.00 13.19
N GLU A 66 -3.80 -17.13 13.34
CA GLU A 66 -4.38 -18.46 13.66
C GLU A 66 -5.55 -18.82 12.72
N GLN A 67 -5.42 -18.49 11.46
CA GLN A 67 -6.46 -18.64 10.45
C GLN A 67 -5.88 -19.26 9.18
N THR A 68 -6.59 -20.24 8.62
CA THR A 68 -6.28 -20.81 7.30
C THR A 68 -7.16 -20.18 6.23
N TYR A 69 -6.63 -20.06 5.01
CA TYR A 69 -7.33 -19.45 3.89
C TYR A 69 -7.55 -20.48 2.79
N GLU A 70 -8.79 -20.60 2.32
CA GLU A 70 -9.12 -21.47 1.17
C GLU A 70 -8.55 -20.94 -0.13
N GLN A 71 -8.47 -19.61 -0.27
CA GLN A 71 -7.94 -18.91 -1.43
C GLN A 71 -7.00 -17.79 -0.98
N THR A 72 -5.94 -17.61 -1.76
CA THR A 72 -4.87 -16.65 -1.49
C THR A 72 -4.63 -15.72 -2.67
N MET A 73 -3.75 -14.75 -2.51
CA MET A 73 -3.31 -13.91 -3.60
C MET A 73 -2.65 -14.73 -4.73
N GLY A 74 -2.08 -15.92 -4.44
CA GLY A 74 -1.58 -16.85 -5.46
C GLY A 74 -2.67 -17.32 -6.42
N ASP A 75 -3.85 -17.68 -5.89
CA ASP A 75 -5.01 -18.05 -6.72
C ASP A 75 -5.50 -16.85 -7.56
N LEU A 76 -5.50 -15.66 -6.96
CA LEU A 76 -5.90 -14.44 -7.68
C LEU A 76 -4.94 -14.15 -8.85
N LEU A 77 -3.63 -14.27 -8.64
CA LEU A 77 -2.62 -14.11 -9.68
C LEU A 77 -2.79 -15.17 -10.78
N TYR A 78 -3.15 -16.40 -10.43
CA TYR A 78 -3.48 -17.43 -11.39
C TYR A 78 -4.67 -17.04 -12.27
N TYR A 79 -5.80 -16.57 -11.70
CA TYR A 79 -6.96 -16.10 -12.48
C TYR A 79 -6.62 -14.90 -13.37
N LEU A 80 -5.79 -14.01 -12.90
CA LEU A 80 -5.32 -12.87 -13.66
C LEU A 80 -4.49 -13.29 -14.87
N ARG A 81 -3.61 -14.30 -14.72
CA ARG A 81 -2.84 -14.92 -15.83
C ARG A 81 -3.73 -15.57 -16.87
N GLN A 82 -4.82 -16.19 -16.42
CA GLN A 82 -5.82 -16.79 -17.33
C GLN A 82 -6.69 -15.74 -18.04
N LYS A 83 -6.51 -14.44 -17.74
CA LYS A 83 -7.30 -13.32 -18.29
C LYS A 83 -8.82 -13.53 -18.12
N THR A 84 -9.23 -14.14 -17.02
CA THR A 84 -10.64 -14.31 -16.70
C THR A 84 -11.27 -12.95 -16.42
N SER A 85 -12.43 -12.67 -17.03
CA SER A 85 -13.10 -11.36 -16.89
C SER A 85 -13.66 -11.11 -15.48
N ASP A 86 -13.78 -12.14 -14.66
CA ASP A 86 -14.40 -12.13 -13.33
C ASP A 86 -13.37 -12.08 -12.17
N TRP A 87 -12.08 -11.91 -12.47
CA TRP A 87 -11.04 -11.95 -11.44
C TRP A 87 -11.23 -10.90 -10.32
N ILE A 88 -11.78 -9.73 -10.66
CA ILE A 88 -12.07 -8.68 -9.66
C ILE A 88 -13.20 -9.09 -8.70
N VAL A 89 -14.22 -9.81 -9.21
CA VAL A 89 -15.30 -10.35 -8.38
C VAL A 89 -14.75 -11.42 -7.44
N ARG A 90 -13.86 -12.28 -7.96
CA ARG A 90 -13.15 -13.28 -7.14
C ARG A 90 -12.31 -12.64 -6.06
N MET A 91 -11.55 -11.59 -6.41
CA MET A 91 -10.78 -10.81 -5.45
C MET A 91 -11.66 -10.34 -4.28
N ASN A 92 -12.81 -9.76 -4.58
CA ASN A 92 -13.73 -9.29 -3.54
C ASN A 92 -14.23 -10.44 -2.62
N GLY A 93 -14.38 -11.64 -3.16
CA GLY A 93 -14.71 -12.84 -2.38
C GLY A 93 -13.56 -13.37 -1.52
N MET A 94 -12.31 -13.06 -1.86
CA MET A 94 -11.12 -13.48 -1.12
C MET A 94 -10.71 -12.51 -0.01
N VAL A 95 -11.14 -11.24 -0.09
CA VAL A 95 -10.76 -10.21 0.88
C VAL A 95 -11.18 -10.62 2.28
N GLN A 96 -10.26 -10.50 3.22
CA GLN A 96 -10.46 -10.66 4.65
C GLN A 96 -10.32 -9.32 5.35
N THR A 97 -10.89 -9.18 6.53
CA THR A 97 -10.82 -7.94 7.32
C THR A 97 -10.24 -8.19 8.70
N MET A 98 -9.30 -7.36 9.10
CA MET A 98 -8.64 -7.36 10.39
C MET A 98 -8.65 -5.94 10.97
N ASN A 99 -9.39 -5.71 12.07
CA ASN A 99 -9.47 -4.38 12.71
C ASN A 99 -9.83 -3.24 11.72
N ASN A 100 -10.82 -3.45 10.88
CA ASN A 100 -11.26 -2.60 9.77
C ASN A 100 -10.27 -2.48 8.60
N LEU A 101 -9.10 -3.10 8.66
CA LEU A 101 -8.17 -3.18 7.55
C LEU A 101 -8.50 -4.38 6.67
N ASP A 102 -8.86 -4.13 5.43
CA ASP A 102 -9.03 -5.19 4.46
C ASP A 102 -7.68 -5.64 3.92
N PHE A 103 -7.54 -6.95 3.73
CA PHE A 103 -6.34 -7.53 3.16
C PHE A 103 -6.69 -8.73 2.25
N LEU A 104 -5.84 -8.98 1.26
CA LEU A 104 -5.85 -10.26 0.55
C LEU A 104 -4.96 -11.25 1.30
N PRO A 105 -5.44 -12.48 1.57
CA PRO A 105 -4.58 -13.51 2.12
C PRO A 105 -3.30 -13.64 1.28
N PRO A 106 -2.11 -13.53 1.93
CA PRO A 106 -0.85 -13.57 1.20
C PRO A 106 -0.65 -14.90 0.45
N VAL A 107 0.28 -14.90 -0.49
CA VAL A 107 0.67 -16.13 -1.18
C VAL A 107 1.16 -17.19 -0.19
N PHE A 108 0.89 -18.45 -0.50
CA PHE A 108 1.39 -19.57 0.32
C PHE A 108 2.84 -19.91 -0.04
N THR A 109 3.22 -19.80 -1.32
CA THR A 109 4.55 -20.16 -1.79
C THR A 109 5.35 -18.95 -2.25
N PRO A 110 6.68 -18.89 -1.94
CA PRO A 110 7.56 -17.83 -2.43
C PRO A 110 7.57 -17.71 -3.95
N GLY A 111 7.40 -18.83 -4.66
CA GLY A 111 7.41 -18.89 -6.12
C GLY A 111 6.33 -18.03 -6.77
N ASP A 112 5.20 -17.85 -6.10
CA ASP A 112 4.11 -17.01 -6.62
C ASP A 112 4.54 -15.54 -6.71
N ILE A 113 5.24 -15.03 -5.69
CA ILE A 113 5.80 -13.66 -5.72
C ILE A 113 6.92 -13.54 -6.76
N GLN A 114 7.87 -14.50 -6.75
CA GLN A 114 9.06 -14.45 -7.60
C GLN A 114 8.74 -14.59 -9.08
N SER A 115 7.71 -15.36 -9.43
CA SER A 115 7.28 -15.59 -10.82
C SER A 115 6.33 -14.53 -11.35
N THR A 116 5.76 -13.68 -10.50
CA THR A 116 4.83 -12.64 -10.93
C THR A 116 5.56 -11.50 -11.62
N THR A 117 5.19 -11.23 -12.87
CA THR A 117 5.81 -10.19 -13.68
C THR A 117 5.33 -8.79 -13.29
N LEU A 118 6.07 -7.77 -13.71
CA LEU A 118 5.62 -6.38 -13.51
C LEU A 118 4.27 -6.10 -14.15
N GLU A 119 4.03 -6.63 -15.36
CA GLU A 119 2.78 -6.46 -16.09
C GLU A 119 1.60 -7.05 -15.31
N GLU A 120 1.78 -8.19 -14.66
CA GLU A 120 0.77 -8.82 -13.82
C GLU A 120 0.49 -7.97 -12.56
N TRP A 121 1.52 -7.47 -11.89
CA TRP A 121 1.37 -6.54 -10.78
C TRP A 121 0.65 -5.26 -11.19
N MET A 122 1.02 -4.69 -12.33
CA MET A 122 0.37 -3.48 -12.87
C MET A 122 -1.10 -3.74 -13.21
N CYS A 123 -1.41 -4.89 -13.80
CA CYS A 123 -2.79 -5.29 -14.12
C CYS A 123 -3.63 -5.44 -12.84
N LEU A 124 -3.07 -6.09 -11.81
CA LEU A 124 -3.72 -6.22 -10.50
C LEU A 124 -4.01 -4.84 -9.87
N LEU A 125 -3.00 -4.00 -9.76
CA LEU A 125 -3.13 -2.67 -9.15
C LEU A 125 -4.11 -1.78 -9.91
N GLN A 126 -3.99 -1.75 -11.25
CA GLN A 126 -4.89 -0.95 -12.09
C GLN A 126 -6.35 -1.44 -11.96
N GLY A 127 -6.58 -2.75 -11.93
CA GLY A 127 -7.92 -3.28 -11.74
C GLY A 127 -8.51 -2.97 -10.37
N ILE A 128 -7.69 -3.01 -9.30
CA ILE A 128 -8.13 -2.57 -7.97
C ILE A 128 -8.50 -1.08 -8.01
N VAL A 129 -7.68 -0.24 -8.63
CA VAL A 129 -7.93 1.21 -8.76
C VAL A 129 -9.21 1.50 -9.55
N ASP A 130 -9.46 0.75 -10.62
CA ASP A 130 -10.58 1.02 -11.54
C ASP A 130 -11.91 0.44 -11.05
N TYR A 131 -11.88 -0.69 -10.33
CA TYR A 131 -13.09 -1.48 -10.06
C TYR A 131 -13.38 -1.73 -8.57
N SER A 132 -12.57 -1.20 -7.64
CA SER A 132 -12.84 -1.29 -6.21
C SER A 132 -13.20 0.06 -5.60
N ASN A 133 -13.63 0.04 -4.33
CA ASN A 133 -13.94 1.23 -3.55
C ASN A 133 -12.78 1.68 -2.65
N TYR A 134 -11.62 1.05 -2.73
CA TYR A 134 -10.47 1.43 -1.90
C TYR A 134 -9.96 2.82 -2.25
N GLU A 135 -9.58 3.55 -1.21
CA GLU A 135 -8.99 4.89 -1.31
C GLU A 135 -7.48 4.84 -1.15
N THR A 136 -7.01 3.80 -0.47
CA THR A 136 -5.58 3.56 -0.26
C THR A 136 -5.27 2.09 -0.44
N ILE A 137 -4.17 1.81 -1.14
CA ILE A 137 -3.57 0.48 -1.24
C ILE A 137 -2.21 0.55 -0.55
N ILE A 138 -1.95 -0.36 0.39
CA ILE A 138 -0.64 -0.50 1.04
C ILE A 138 0.04 -1.74 0.48
N LEU A 139 1.24 -1.56 -0.07
CA LEU A 139 2.09 -2.63 -0.58
C LEU A 139 3.26 -2.85 0.38
N ASP A 140 3.27 -3.99 1.07
CA ASP A 140 4.38 -4.39 1.96
C ASP A 140 5.34 -5.30 1.18
N PHE A 141 6.47 -4.73 0.75
CA PHE A 141 7.38 -5.37 -0.19
C PHE A 141 8.39 -6.29 0.47
N GLY A 142 8.47 -7.53 -0.04
CA GLY A 142 9.62 -8.41 0.13
C GLY A 142 10.74 -8.13 -0.87
N ASP A 143 11.88 -8.80 -0.68
CA ASP A 143 13.03 -8.68 -1.59
C ASP A 143 12.88 -9.55 -2.84
N GLY A 144 11.98 -10.55 -2.83
CA GLY A 144 11.75 -11.48 -3.93
C GLY A 144 10.81 -10.98 -5.03
N VAL A 145 10.27 -9.76 -4.90
CA VAL A 145 9.40 -9.17 -5.92
C VAL A 145 10.20 -8.90 -7.20
N SER A 146 9.78 -9.52 -8.31
CA SER A 146 10.40 -9.27 -9.60
C SER A 146 10.26 -7.81 -10.02
N GLU A 147 11.32 -7.20 -10.53
CA GLU A 147 11.36 -5.79 -10.92
C GLU A 147 10.89 -4.81 -9.83
N LEU A 148 11.21 -5.12 -8.57
CA LEU A 148 10.84 -4.36 -7.38
C LEU A 148 10.95 -2.83 -7.55
N TYR A 149 12.06 -2.35 -8.13
CA TYR A 149 12.32 -0.91 -8.28
C TYR A 149 11.32 -0.22 -9.21
N ARG A 150 10.85 -0.93 -10.24
CA ARG A 150 9.83 -0.41 -11.17
C ARG A 150 8.46 -0.39 -10.50
N LEU A 151 8.16 -1.39 -9.68
CA LEU A 151 6.92 -1.45 -8.91
C LEU A 151 6.90 -0.41 -7.79
N LEU A 152 8.03 -0.17 -7.10
CA LEU A 152 8.18 0.96 -6.17
C LEU A 152 7.92 2.31 -6.86
N GLY A 153 8.28 2.43 -8.14
CA GLY A 153 7.98 3.60 -8.96
C GLY A 153 6.48 3.90 -9.12
N GLN A 154 5.60 2.92 -8.95
CA GLN A 154 4.14 3.09 -9.01
C GLN A 154 3.53 3.64 -7.73
N CYS A 155 4.25 3.55 -6.61
CA CYS A 155 3.78 4.11 -5.35
C CYS A 155 3.75 5.64 -5.41
N ASN A 156 2.76 6.25 -4.76
CA ASN A 156 2.72 7.70 -4.53
C ASN A 156 3.76 8.10 -3.48
N ARG A 157 3.96 7.24 -2.47
CA ARG A 157 4.91 7.42 -1.39
C ARG A 157 5.47 6.06 -0.95
N ILE A 158 6.73 6.04 -0.50
CA ILE A 158 7.41 4.84 -0.03
C ILE A 158 7.93 5.11 1.38
N TYR A 159 7.37 4.44 2.36
CA TYR A 159 7.89 4.47 3.71
C TYR A 159 9.01 3.46 3.84
N MET A 160 10.17 3.95 4.26
CA MET A 160 11.38 3.13 4.38
C MET A 160 11.88 3.14 5.82
N PRO A 161 11.52 2.12 6.62
CA PRO A 161 12.10 1.94 7.94
C PRO A 161 13.61 1.73 7.85
N VAL A 162 14.39 2.50 8.64
CA VAL A 162 15.85 2.50 8.62
C VAL A 162 16.45 2.28 9.99
N ARG A 163 17.71 1.84 10.01
CA ARG A 163 18.54 1.68 11.22
C ARG A 163 19.81 2.51 11.10
N ASN A 164 20.36 2.96 12.23
CA ASN A 164 21.52 3.85 12.26
C ASN A 164 22.87 3.10 12.39
N ASP A 165 22.86 1.76 12.40
CA ASP A 165 24.12 1.02 12.45
C ASP A 165 24.88 1.11 11.11
N PRO A 166 26.23 0.99 11.12
CA PRO A 166 27.05 1.19 9.92
C PRO A 166 26.70 0.26 8.75
N ILE A 167 26.33 -1.00 9.04
CA ILE A 167 25.97 -2.00 8.01
C ILE A 167 24.67 -1.60 7.34
N SER A 168 23.67 -1.22 8.12
CA SER A 168 22.39 -0.74 7.59
C SER A 168 22.56 0.51 6.74
N GLN A 169 23.38 1.46 7.15
CA GLN A 169 23.64 2.67 6.36
C GLN A 169 24.39 2.36 5.05
N ALA A 170 25.31 1.40 5.06
CA ALA A 170 25.99 0.94 3.84
C ALA A 170 25.00 0.32 2.84
N LYS A 171 24.06 -0.53 3.30
CA LYS A 171 23.01 -1.10 2.46
C LYS A 171 22.07 -0.04 1.86
N LEU A 172 21.66 0.94 2.66
CA LEU A 172 20.85 2.05 2.20
C LEU A 172 21.56 2.84 1.11
N LYS A 173 22.83 3.18 1.32
CA LYS A 173 23.64 3.90 0.33
C LYS A 173 23.80 3.09 -0.97
N GLN A 174 24.01 1.78 -0.86
CA GLN A 174 24.08 0.89 -2.03
C GLN A 174 22.77 0.89 -2.79
N PHE A 175 21.62 0.75 -2.12
CA PHE A 175 20.29 0.81 -2.70
C PHE A 175 20.06 2.12 -3.46
N GLU A 176 20.35 3.26 -2.85
CA GLU A 176 20.21 4.57 -3.49
C GLU A 176 21.09 4.72 -4.73
N ASN A 177 22.31 4.20 -4.69
CA ASN A 177 23.22 4.22 -5.84
C ASN A 177 22.72 3.34 -6.98
N ILE A 178 22.15 2.15 -6.68
CA ILE A 178 21.58 1.26 -7.69
C ILE A 178 20.41 1.95 -8.40
N LEU A 179 19.52 2.61 -7.65
CA LEU A 179 18.40 3.36 -8.25
C LEU A 179 18.88 4.44 -9.22
N LYS A 180 19.97 5.13 -8.89
CA LYS A 180 20.57 6.15 -9.79
C LYS A 180 21.17 5.51 -11.04
N ILE A 181 21.93 4.42 -10.90
CA ILE A 181 22.55 3.69 -12.02
C ILE A 181 21.49 3.17 -12.99
N TRP A 182 20.36 2.71 -12.49
CA TRP A 182 19.26 2.15 -13.29
C TRP A 182 18.25 3.18 -13.77
N ASN A 183 18.56 4.47 -13.68
CA ASN A 183 17.65 5.57 -14.05
C ASN A 183 16.28 5.52 -13.33
N GLN A 184 16.26 4.98 -12.11
CA GLN A 184 15.08 4.94 -11.23
C GLN A 184 15.15 6.04 -10.15
N GLY A 185 15.88 7.12 -10.42
CA GLY A 185 16.10 8.22 -9.45
C GLY A 185 14.80 8.84 -8.93
N ALA A 186 13.75 8.90 -9.76
CA ALA A 186 12.42 9.39 -9.35
C ALA A 186 11.79 8.58 -8.18
N VAL A 187 12.23 7.34 -7.94
CA VAL A 187 11.81 6.55 -6.78
C VAL A 187 12.34 7.18 -5.48
N LEU A 188 13.54 7.78 -5.52
CA LEU A 188 14.16 8.41 -4.35
C LEU A 188 13.33 9.57 -3.81
N ASP A 189 12.69 10.34 -4.68
CA ASP A 189 11.87 11.51 -4.32
C ASP A 189 10.59 11.09 -3.57
N LYS A 190 10.17 9.83 -3.72
CA LYS A 190 9.00 9.25 -3.06
C LYS A 190 9.31 8.61 -1.71
N ILE A 191 10.61 8.46 -1.36
CA ILE A 191 11.05 7.75 -0.15
C ILE A 191 11.00 8.67 1.07
N VAL A 192 10.26 8.22 2.07
CA VAL A 192 10.24 8.79 3.42
C VAL A 192 10.96 7.81 4.35
N LYS A 193 12.19 8.15 4.73
CA LYS A 193 12.97 7.34 5.69
C LYS A 193 12.41 7.51 7.09
N LEU A 194 12.14 6.39 7.77
CA LEU A 194 11.55 6.37 9.10
C LEU A 194 12.44 5.63 10.08
N LYS A 195 12.72 6.28 11.22
CA LYS A 195 13.32 5.62 12.37
C LYS A 195 12.19 5.21 13.31
N LEU A 196 11.79 3.95 13.24
CA LEU A 196 10.67 3.45 14.03
C LEU A 196 11.08 3.30 15.51
N PRO A 197 10.19 3.59 16.46
CA PRO A 197 10.44 3.31 17.87
C PRO A 197 10.53 1.79 18.08
N TYR A 198 11.49 1.36 18.90
CA TYR A 198 11.61 -0.03 19.28
C TYR A 198 10.61 -0.34 20.39
N HIS A 199 9.75 -1.33 20.18
CA HIS A 199 8.75 -1.71 21.17
C HIS A 199 8.98 -3.14 21.71
N ARG A 200 8.98 -3.30 23.02
CA ARG A 200 9.19 -4.59 23.69
C ARG A 200 7.95 -5.52 23.63
N THR A 201 6.77 -4.96 23.43
CA THR A 201 5.50 -5.73 23.42
C THR A 201 5.22 -6.48 22.13
N ILE A 202 5.93 -6.19 21.03
CA ILE A 202 5.82 -6.92 19.74
C ILE A 202 6.14 -8.43 19.91
N HIS A 203 6.70 -8.82 21.04
CA HIS A 203 7.06 -10.22 21.34
C HIS A 203 6.04 -10.96 22.20
N LYS A 204 4.85 -10.41 22.46
CA LYS A 204 3.87 -11.00 23.38
C LYS A 204 2.62 -11.51 22.66
N GLY A 205 2.73 -12.69 22.02
CA GLY A 205 1.56 -13.54 21.75
C GLY A 205 0.65 -13.12 20.57
N VAL A 206 -0.41 -13.89 20.38
CA VAL A 206 -1.33 -13.91 19.24
C VAL A 206 -2.13 -12.62 19.02
N ASN A 207 -2.40 -11.86 20.07
CA ASN A 207 -3.15 -10.58 19.99
C ASN A 207 -2.27 -9.36 19.73
N CYS A 208 -1.03 -9.56 19.25
CA CYS A 208 -0.10 -8.47 19.07
C CYS A 208 -0.57 -7.42 18.03
N LEU A 209 -1.43 -7.80 17.08
CA LEU A 209 -1.93 -6.89 16.04
C LEU A 209 -2.92 -5.87 16.61
N ASP A 210 -3.78 -6.27 17.56
CA ASP A 210 -4.69 -5.34 18.22
C ASP A 210 -3.94 -4.32 19.07
N ASP A 211 -2.86 -4.76 19.70
CA ASP A 211 -2.03 -3.90 20.54
C ASP A 211 -1.16 -2.91 19.74
N LEU A 212 -0.89 -3.19 18.46
CA LEU A 212 -0.02 -2.34 17.64
C LEU A 212 -0.51 -0.90 17.58
N VAL A 213 -1.80 -0.70 17.40
CA VAL A 213 -2.40 0.65 17.30
C VAL A 213 -2.34 1.43 18.62
N TRP A 214 -2.21 0.75 19.76
CA TRP A 214 -2.13 1.35 21.10
C TRP A 214 -0.70 1.46 21.63
N SER A 215 0.27 1.03 20.85
CA SER A 215 1.69 1.03 21.19
C SER A 215 2.38 2.37 20.87
N GLU A 216 3.65 2.51 21.29
CA GLU A 216 4.50 3.63 20.88
C GLU A 216 4.63 3.74 19.34
N LEU A 217 4.59 2.60 18.63
CA LEU A 217 4.54 2.58 17.17
C LEU A 217 3.22 3.18 16.67
N GLY A 218 2.10 2.85 17.30
CA GLY A 218 0.80 3.44 16.98
C GLY A 218 0.78 4.96 17.15
N ASP A 219 1.36 5.48 18.23
CA ASP A 219 1.48 6.92 18.46
C ASP A 219 2.38 7.59 17.41
N PHE A 220 3.51 6.98 17.09
CA PHE A 220 4.40 7.43 16.02
C PHE A 220 3.67 7.50 14.67
N VAL A 221 2.91 6.47 14.32
CA VAL A 221 2.17 6.42 13.03
C VAL A 221 1.03 7.45 13.02
N ARG A 222 0.32 7.67 14.13
CA ARG A 222 -0.69 8.75 14.22
C ARG A 222 -0.07 10.12 13.97
N GLU A 223 1.10 10.39 14.55
CA GLU A 223 1.81 11.65 14.32
C GLU A 223 2.26 11.78 12.86
N LEU A 224 2.74 10.69 12.25
CA LEU A 224 3.12 10.66 10.84
C LEU A 224 1.92 11.00 9.95
N ILE A 225 0.77 10.35 10.16
CA ILE A 225 -0.47 10.61 9.39
C ILE A 225 -0.89 12.08 9.51
N ARG A 226 -0.89 12.65 10.72
CA ARG A 226 -1.25 14.07 10.94
C ARG A 226 -0.33 15.03 10.19
N LYS A 227 0.98 14.75 10.19
CA LYS A 227 1.96 15.57 9.45
C LYS A 227 1.75 15.54 7.95
N GLU A 228 1.34 14.40 7.42
CA GLU A 228 1.07 14.23 5.99
C GLU A 228 -0.25 14.90 5.59
N GLU A 229 -1.33 14.69 6.35
CA GLU A 229 -2.61 15.39 6.15
C GLU A 229 -2.42 16.93 6.17
N GLY A 230 -1.63 17.46 7.10
CA GLY A 230 -1.33 18.90 7.19
C GLY A 230 -0.52 19.45 6.01
N LYS A 231 0.35 18.66 5.40
CA LYS A 231 1.07 19.06 4.18
C LYS A 231 0.15 19.11 2.95
N GLU A 232 -0.77 18.17 2.82
CA GLU A 232 -1.75 18.17 1.74
C GLU A 232 -2.68 19.39 1.83
N GLU A 233 -3.16 19.74 3.01
CA GLU A 233 -3.97 20.94 3.21
C GLU A 233 -3.20 22.24 2.91
N ALA A 234 -1.91 22.31 3.25
CA ALA A 234 -1.06 23.46 2.95
C ALA A 234 -0.81 23.60 1.44
N GLY A 235 -0.52 22.50 0.74
CA GLY A 235 -0.35 22.48 -0.71
C GLY A 235 -1.63 22.85 -1.48
N TRP A 236 -2.80 22.49 -0.96
CA TRP A 236 -4.10 22.92 -1.51
C TRP A 236 -4.34 24.41 -1.38
N LYS A 237 -3.95 25.02 -0.25
CA LYS A 237 -4.09 26.46 -0.02
C LYS A 237 -3.17 27.27 -0.94
N GLU A 238 -1.94 26.82 -1.19
CA GLU A 238 -1.02 27.46 -2.14
C GLU A 238 -1.52 27.38 -3.59
N THR A 239 -2.02 26.20 -4.02
CA THR A 239 -2.58 26.05 -5.38
C THR A 239 -3.86 26.83 -5.59
N SER A 240 -4.74 26.93 -4.62
CA SER A 240 -5.97 27.71 -4.72
C SER A 240 -5.72 29.22 -4.72
N SER A 241 -4.69 29.71 -4.03
CA SER A 241 -4.29 31.12 -4.09
C SER A 241 -3.73 31.51 -5.46
N LEU A 242 -2.94 30.62 -6.09
CA LEU A 242 -2.38 30.83 -7.44
C LEU A 242 -3.44 30.80 -8.57
N ILE A 243 -4.58 30.15 -8.34
CA ILE A 243 -5.72 30.14 -9.28
C ILE A 243 -6.58 31.40 -9.12
N SER A 244 -6.70 31.92 -7.91
CA SER A 244 -7.42 33.16 -7.61
C SER A 244 -6.77 34.39 -8.25
N ASP A 245 -5.44 34.44 -8.31
CA ASP A 245 -4.69 35.60 -8.84
C ASP A 245 -4.60 35.64 -10.39
N ARG A 246 -5.15 34.61 -11.09
CA ARG A 246 -5.20 34.58 -12.57
C ARG A 246 -6.56 35.03 -13.16
N ASN A 247 -7.53 35.38 -12.33
CA ASN A 247 -8.88 35.81 -12.73
C ASN A 247 -9.17 37.27 -12.36
N LEU A 248 -8.16 38.15 -12.33
CA LEU A 248 -8.29 39.60 -12.25
C LEU A 248 -7.72 40.29 -13.45
#